data_6d9f2f03b3de1746a3827b855671a8c2
#
_entry.id   6d9f2f03b3de1746a3827b855671a8c2
#
_cell.length_a   1.000
_cell.length_b   1.000
_cell.length_c   1.000
_cell.angle_alpha   90.00
_cell.angle_beta   90.00
_cell.angle_gamma   90.00
#
_symmetry.space_group_name_H-M   'P 1'
#
loop_
_entity.id
_entity.type
_entity.pdbx_description
1 polymer ?
#
loop_
_entity_poly.entity_id
_entity_poly.type
_entity_poly.pdbx_seq_one_letter_code
_entity_poly.pdbx_strand_id
1 'polypeptide(L)'
;MCDRQYQGVAVDLRGVTIVLLPGTGSDDNYVRRAFSGPLQGVGAVLVTPPPQPDRLIDGYRSALDDAARAGPIGVGGVSIGAAVAAAWALDHPARAVAVLAALPPWTGAPGSAPAALAARYSASQLRTEGLAATTSQMRASSPSWLAEELTRSWRVQWPQLPDAMEEAAAYIAPSCADLTRLAAPLGVAAAVDDPIHPLQVGVDWVGAAPHAALQTVTLDQIGADTAALGAACLAALALA
;
A
#
# COMPACT_ATOMS: atom_id res chain seq x y z
N MET A 1 37.21 4.61 14.66
CA MET A 1 36.14 4.65 13.67
C MET A 1 35.93 3.23 13.20
N CYS A 2 34.86 2.59 13.65
CA CYS A 2 34.56 1.19 13.31
C CYS A 2 33.51 1.23 12.21
N ASP A 3 33.93 1.03 10.96
CA ASP A 3 33.05 0.79 9.83
C ASP A 3 32.32 -0.52 10.09
N ARG A 4 31.07 -0.45 10.61
CA ARG A 4 30.14 -1.55 10.53
C ARG A 4 29.59 -1.57 9.10
N GLN A 5 30.21 -2.35 8.24
CA GLN A 5 29.57 -2.81 7.02
C GLN A 5 28.33 -3.63 7.43
N TYR A 6 27.16 -3.01 7.39
CA TYR A 6 25.89 -3.72 7.41
C TYR A 6 25.80 -4.47 6.08
N GLN A 7 26.19 -5.74 6.07
CA GLN A 7 25.80 -6.65 5.02
C GLN A 7 24.31 -6.98 5.26
N GLY A 8 23.43 -6.22 4.64
CA GLY A 8 22.02 -6.57 4.56
C GLY A 8 21.90 -7.96 3.93
N VAL A 9 21.29 -8.90 4.62
CA VAL A 9 20.96 -10.21 4.04
C VAL A 9 19.81 -9.94 3.06
N ALA A 10 20.13 -9.88 1.77
CA ALA A 10 19.12 -9.72 0.74
C ALA A 10 18.06 -10.82 0.89
N VAL A 11 16.80 -10.45 1.06
CA VAL A 11 15.70 -11.41 1.19
C VAL A 11 15.54 -12.16 -0.12
N ASP A 12 15.68 -13.49 -0.10
CA ASP A 12 15.36 -14.31 -1.25
C ASP A 12 13.85 -14.50 -1.37
N LEU A 13 13.26 -13.92 -2.40
CA LEU A 13 11.82 -13.99 -2.65
C LEU A 13 11.41 -15.12 -3.60
N ARG A 14 12.34 -15.94 -4.09
CA ARG A 14 12.02 -17.04 -5.02
C ARG A 14 11.07 -18.06 -4.41
N GLY A 15 9.94 -18.26 -5.08
CA GLY A 15 8.88 -19.16 -4.62
C GLY A 15 8.07 -18.64 -3.43
N VAL A 16 8.39 -17.44 -2.90
CA VAL A 16 7.64 -16.82 -1.81
C VAL A 16 6.33 -16.25 -2.35
N THR A 17 5.23 -16.55 -1.68
CA THR A 17 3.94 -15.89 -1.94
C THR A 17 3.97 -14.48 -1.37
N ILE A 18 3.71 -13.49 -2.22
CA ILE A 18 3.59 -12.08 -1.85
C ILE A 18 2.13 -11.65 -1.99
N VAL A 19 1.51 -11.28 -0.89
CA VAL A 19 0.11 -10.78 -0.87
C VAL A 19 0.14 -9.26 -0.83
N LEU A 20 -0.42 -8.63 -1.86
CA LEU A 20 -0.46 -7.17 -1.96
C LEU A 20 -1.89 -6.64 -2.01
N LEU A 21 -2.17 -5.72 -1.09
CA LEU A 21 -3.49 -5.15 -0.84
C LEU A 21 -3.68 -3.83 -1.59
N PRO A 22 -4.86 -3.61 -2.20
CA PRO A 22 -5.19 -2.35 -2.83
C PRO A 22 -5.28 -1.16 -1.86
N GLY A 23 -5.12 0.05 -2.41
CA GLY A 23 -5.42 1.30 -1.72
C GLY A 23 -6.93 1.58 -1.67
N THR A 24 -7.31 2.58 -0.87
CA THR A 24 -8.72 3.03 -0.76
C THR A 24 -9.28 3.42 -2.13
N GLY A 25 -10.40 2.81 -2.51
CA GLY A 25 -11.05 3.06 -3.81
C GLY A 25 -10.30 2.51 -5.02
N SER A 26 -9.13 1.88 -4.84
CA SER A 26 -8.41 1.13 -5.88
C SER A 26 -8.84 -0.35 -5.88
N ASP A 27 -8.25 -1.18 -6.73
CA ASP A 27 -8.58 -2.60 -6.84
C ASP A 27 -7.34 -3.50 -7.07
N ASP A 28 -7.58 -4.81 -7.03
CA ASP A 28 -6.59 -5.86 -7.27
C ASP A 28 -6.00 -5.81 -8.69
N ASN A 29 -6.72 -5.31 -9.67
CA ASN A 29 -6.23 -5.18 -11.04
C ASN A 29 -5.10 -4.15 -11.13
N TYR A 30 -5.24 -3.00 -10.49
CA TYR A 30 -4.17 -2.01 -10.41
C TYR A 30 -2.92 -2.59 -9.74
N VAL A 31 -3.09 -3.21 -8.56
CA VAL A 31 -1.98 -3.80 -7.81
C VAL A 31 -1.29 -4.90 -8.63
N ARG A 32 -2.06 -5.73 -9.32
CA ARG A 32 -1.50 -6.77 -10.20
C ARG A 32 -0.63 -6.17 -11.31
N ARG A 33 -1.09 -5.12 -11.99
CA ARG A 33 -0.31 -4.45 -13.05
C ARG A 33 0.95 -3.77 -12.51
N ALA A 34 0.86 -3.18 -11.32
CA ALA A 34 1.98 -2.49 -10.70
C ALA A 34 3.09 -3.44 -10.21
N PHE A 35 2.75 -4.67 -9.84
CA PHE A 35 3.70 -5.54 -9.14
C PHE A 35 4.01 -6.86 -9.85
N SER A 36 3.21 -7.32 -10.83
CA SER A 36 3.43 -8.63 -11.47
C SER A 36 4.80 -8.75 -12.13
N GLY A 37 5.17 -7.80 -12.98
CA GLY A 37 6.47 -7.82 -13.67
C GLY A 37 7.65 -7.79 -12.71
N PRO A 38 7.73 -6.80 -11.81
CA PRO A 38 8.79 -6.73 -10.81
C PRO A 38 8.92 -8.00 -9.94
N LEU A 39 7.81 -8.54 -9.42
CA LEU A 39 7.84 -9.74 -8.58
C LEU A 39 8.19 -11.02 -9.37
N GLN A 40 7.71 -11.13 -10.59
CA GLN A 40 8.11 -12.22 -11.48
C GLN A 40 9.62 -12.20 -11.77
N GLY A 41 10.20 -11.00 -11.89
CA GLY A 41 11.64 -10.82 -12.10
C GLY A 41 12.50 -11.37 -10.98
N VAL A 42 11.97 -11.44 -9.74
CA VAL A 42 12.65 -12.04 -8.57
C VAL A 42 12.12 -13.43 -8.22
N GLY A 43 11.25 -14.01 -9.07
CA GLY A 43 10.73 -15.36 -8.90
C GLY A 43 9.68 -15.52 -7.80
N ALA A 44 9.07 -14.44 -7.33
CA ALA A 44 8.00 -14.45 -6.33
C ALA A 44 6.63 -14.78 -6.95
N VAL A 45 5.71 -15.26 -6.14
CA VAL A 45 4.31 -15.55 -6.54
C VAL A 45 3.41 -14.45 -6.01
N LEU A 46 2.78 -13.67 -6.89
CA LEU A 46 1.90 -12.58 -6.51
C LEU A 46 0.46 -13.04 -6.28
N VAL A 47 -0.11 -12.64 -5.16
CA VAL A 47 -1.55 -12.74 -4.84
C VAL A 47 -2.09 -11.33 -4.58
N THR A 48 -3.15 -10.96 -5.29
CA THR A 48 -3.82 -9.67 -5.13
C THR A 48 -5.29 -9.91 -4.81
N PRO A 49 -5.68 -9.91 -3.52
CA PRO A 49 -7.07 -10.09 -3.14
C PRO A 49 -7.89 -8.85 -3.58
N PRO A 50 -9.10 -9.05 -4.14
CA PRO A 50 -9.99 -7.94 -4.43
C PRO A 50 -10.46 -7.26 -3.13
N PRO A 51 -10.70 -5.93 -3.15
CA PRO A 51 -11.27 -5.26 -1.99
C PRO A 51 -12.70 -5.76 -1.72
N GLN A 52 -13.06 -5.85 -0.44
CA GLN A 52 -14.41 -6.15 0.02
C GLN A 52 -14.98 -4.86 0.64
N PRO A 53 -15.73 -4.03 -0.11
CA PRO A 53 -16.08 -2.68 0.34
C PRO A 53 -16.99 -2.62 1.57
N ASP A 54 -17.70 -3.69 1.89
CA ASP A 54 -18.54 -3.85 3.08
C ASP A 54 -17.75 -4.22 4.35
N ARG A 55 -16.49 -4.61 4.21
CA ARG A 55 -15.58 -5.03 5.29
C ARG A 55 -14.12 -4.93 4.86
N LEU A 56 -13.70 -3.77 4.45
CA LEU A 56 -12.42 -3.58 3.75
C LEU A 56 -11.23 -4.07 4.58
N ILE A 57 -11.09 -3.59 5.80
CA ILE A 57 -9.93 -3.90 6.67
C ILE A 57 -9.96 -5.38 7.10
N ASP A 58 -11.11 -5.88 7.53
CA ASP A 58 -11.27 -7.28 7.92
C ASP A 58 -11.08 -8.23 6.73
N GLY A 59 -11.55 -7.84 5.55
CA GLY A 59 -11.33 -8.57 4.30
C GLY A 59 -9.85 -8.70 3.95
N TYR A 60 -9.11 -7.61 4.10
CA TYR A 60 -7.66 -7.60 3.89
C TYR A 60 -6.91 -8.48 4.91
N ARG A 61 -7.23 -8.35 6.21
CA ARG A 61 -6.62 -9.19 7.26
C ARG A 61 -6.91 -10.68 7.01
N SER A 62 -8.15 -11.02 6.68
CA SER A 62 -8.55 -12.40 6.37
C SER A 62 -7.77 -12.97 5.18
N ALA A 63 -7.55 -12.18 4.12
CA ALA A 63 -6.78 -12.61 2.95
C ALA A 63 -5.31 -12.89 3.29
N LEU A 64 -4.70 -12.08 4.15
CA LEU A 64 -3.34 -12.32 4.66
C LEU A 64 -3.28 -13.58 5.51
N ASP A 65 -4.22 -13.77 6.44
CA ASP A 65 -4.30 -14.95 7.30
C ASP A 65 -4.47 -16.23 6.48
N ASP A 66 -5.35 -16.20 5.47
CA ASP A 66 -5.60 -17.36 4.59
C ASP A 66 -4.36 -17.73 3.78
N ALA A 67 -3.70 -16.76 3.18
CA ALA A 67 -2.47 -17.00 2.43
C ALA A 67 -1.35 -17.55 3.32
N ALA A 68 -1.25 -17.03 4.54
CA ALA A 68 -0.23 -17.45 5.49
C ALA A 68 -0.46 -18.86 6.06
N ARG A 69 -1.58 -19.54 5.83
CA ARG A 69 -1.81 -20.93 6.26
C ARG A 69 -0.84 -21.92 5.64
N ALA A 70 -0.42 -21.65 4.42
CA ALA A 70 0.52 -22.52 3.70
C ALA A 70 1.99 -22.34 4.11
N GLY A 71 2.32 -21.25 4.82
CA GLY A 71 3.69 -20.92 5.24
C GLY A 71 3.90 -19.42 5.39
N PRO A 72 5.14 -18.99 5.66
CA PRO A 72 5.48 -17.56 5.70
C PRO A 72 5.29 -16.90 4.33
N ILE A 73 4.82 -15.65 4.34
CA ILE A 73 4.50 -14.86 3.15
C ILE A 73 5.19 -13.49 3.19
N GLY A 74 5.43 -12.90 2.02
CA GLY A 74 5.64 -11.46 1.94
C GLY A 74 4.29 -10.75 1.90
N VAL A 75 4.23 -9.58 2.49
CA VAL A 75 2.99 -8.79 2.57
C VAL A 75 3.24 -7.37 2.13
N GLY A 76 2.18 -6.67 1.74
CA GLY A 76 2.33 -5.27 1.36
C GLY A 76 1.07 -4.72 0.70
N GLY A 77 1.22 -3.61 0.03
CA GLY A 77 0.12 -2.98 -0.68
C GLY A 77 0.36 -1.51 -0.97
N VAL A 78 -0.69 -0.86 -1.39
CA VAL A 78 -0.70 0.57 -1.72
C VAL A 78 -1.54 1.32 -0.68
N SER A 79 -1.04 2.44 -0.16
CA SER A 79 -1.76 3.32 0.76
C SER A 79 -2.29 2.55 1.97
N ILE A 80 -3.62 2.51 2.20
CA ILE A 80 -4.23 1.77 3.30
C ILE A 80 -3.85 0.27 3.28
N GLY A 81 -3.69 -0.32 2.09
CA GLY A 81 -3.23 -1.69 1.94
C GLY A 81 -1.83 -1.91 2.53
N ALA A 82 -0.92 -0.94 2.35
CA ALA A 82 0.40 -0.97 2.97
C ALA A 82 0.33 -0.89 4.50
N ALA A 83 -0.54 -0.02 5.03
CA ALA A 83 -0.72 0.14 6.48
C ALA A 83 -1.28 -1.14 7.14
N VAL A 84 -2.29 -1.77 6.52
CA VAL A 84 -2.88 -3.02 7.01
C VAL A 84 -1.85 -4.15 6.95
N ALA A 85 -1.10 -4.26 5.86
CA ALA A 85 -0.07 -5.29 5.69
C ALA A 85 1.07 -5.13 6.71
N ALA A 86 1.53 -3.90 6.96
CA ALA A 86 2.55 -3.63 7.98
C ALA A 86 2.06 -3.96 9.41
N ALA A 87 0.80 -3.62 9.73
CA ALA A 87 0.18 -4.00 11.00
C ALA A 87 0.10 -5.52 11.15
N TRP A 88 -0.31 -6.22 10.10
CA TRP A 88 -0.36 -7.68 10.10
C TRP A 88 1.04 -8.29 10.31
N ALA A 89 2.08 -7.73 9.67
CA ALA A 89 3.45 -8.20 9.84
C ALA A 89 3.97 -8.00 11.28
N LEU A 90 3.58 -6.91 11.95
CA LEU A 90 3.87 -6.67 13.37
C LEU A 90 3.19 -7.69 14.29
N ASP A 91 1.95 -8.05 13.99
CA ASP A 91 1.19 -9.05 14.73
C ASP A 91 1.69 -10.50 14.50
N HIS A 92 2.35 -10.74 13.34
CA HIS A 92 2.78 -12.07 12.90
C HIS A 92 4.27 -12.13 12.49
N PRO A 93 5.21 -11.76 13.37
CA PRO A 93 6.63 -11.58 13.02
C PRO A 93 7.30 -12.86 12.47
N ALA A 94 6.83 -14.05 12.88
CA ALA A 94 7.36 -15.32 12.38
C ALA A 94 6.78 -15.73 11.01
N ARG A 95 5.78 -15.00 10.50
CA ARG A 95 5.06 -15.33 9.24
C ARG A 95 5.26 -14.30 8.14
N ALA A 96 5.73 -13.10 8.48
CA ALA A 96 6.07 -12.05 7.52
C ALA A 96 7.54 -12.16 7.14
N VAL A 97 7.85 -12.45 5.88
CA VAL A 97 9.24 -12.53 5.39
C VAL A 97 9.74 -11.20 4.82
N ALA A 98 8.83 -10.36 4.36
CA ALA A 98 9.13 -9.02 3.84
C ALA A 98 7.86 -8.16 3.83
N VAL A 99 8.03 -6.84 3.87
CA VAL A 99 6.93 -5.86 3.70
C VAL A 99 7.24 -4.93 2.52
N LEU A 100 6.30 -4.80 1.59
CA LEU A 100 6.35 -3.88 0.45
C LEU A 100 5.31 -2.78 0.64
N ALA A 101 5.74 -1.58 1.03
CA ALA A 101 4.85 -0.46 1.30
C ALA A 101 4.95 0.60 0.21
N ALA A 102 3.96 0.63 -0.68
CA ALA A 102 3.84 1.67 -1.69
C ALA A 102 2.94 2.80 -1.19
N LEU A 103 3.45 4.05 -1.26
CA LEU A 103 2.70 5.25 -0.90
C LEU A 103 2.02 5.12 0.48
N PRO A 104 2.76 4.85 1.57
CA PRO A 104 2.16 4.69 2.89
C PRO A 104 1.33 5.91 3.27
N PRO A 105 0.11 5.73 3.87
CA PRO A 105 -0.85 6.82 3.95
C PRO A 105 -0.60 7.78 5.13
N TRP A 106 -0.20 7.26 6.28
CA TRP A 106 0.11 7.98 7.54
C TRP A 106 0.75 7.05 8.56
N THR A 107 1.12 7.59 9.73
CA THR A 107 1.55 6.86 10.93
C THR A 107 0.56 7.06 12.07
N GLY A 108 0.23 6.01 12.81
CA GLY A 108 -0.69 6.09 13.95
C GLY A 108 -2.11 6.47 13.55
N ALA A 109 -2.72 7.37 14.33
CA ALA A 109 -4.07 7.85 14.04
C ALA A 109 -4.10 8.72 12.76
N PRO A 110 -5.15 8.58 11.92
CA PRO A 110 -5.22 9.30 10.64
C PRO A 110 -5.28 10.82 10.78
N GLY A 111 -5.92 11.36 11.83
CA GLY A 111 -5.99 12.79 12.10
C GLY A 111 -6.36 13.63 10.88
N SER A 112 -5.46 14.56 10.52
CA SER A 112 -5.54 15.43 9.35
C SER A 112 -4.70 14.93 8.17
N ALA A 113 -4.32 13.65 8.13
CA ALA A 113 -3.56 13.09 7.01
C ALA A 113 -4.30 13.32 5.68
N PRO A 114 -3.63 13.81 4.63
CA PRO A 114 -4.30 14.15 3.37
C PRO A 114 -5.09 12.99 2.77
N ALA A 115 -4.55 11.76 2.82
CA ALA A 115 -5.24 10.58 2.31
C ALA A 115 -6.52 10.26 3.09
N ALA A 116 -6.54 10.45 4.42
CA ALA A 116 -7.73 10.25 5.23
C ALA A 116 -8.79 11.32 4.96
N LEU A 117 -8.36 12.59 4.81
CA LEU A 117 -9.26 13.70 4.46
C LEU A 117 -9.87 13.51 3.07
N ALA A 118 -9.06 13.12 2.08
CA ALA A 118 -9.53 12.83 0.73
C ALA A 118 -10.55 11.69 0.71
N ALA A 119 -10.32 10.61 1.45
CA ALA A 119 -11.25 9.48 1.55
C ALA A 119 -12.58 9.89 2.19
N ARG A 120 -12.56 10.64 3.32
CA ARG A 120 -13.78 11.16 3.96
C ARG A 120 -14.56 12.10 3.05
N TYR A 121 -13.84 13.01 2.35
CA TYR A 121 -14.45 13.92 1.39
C TYR A 121 -15.14 13.15 0.27
N SER A 122 -14.44 12.20 -0.36
CA SER A 122 -15.01 11.40 -1.44
C SER A 122 -16.21 10.56 -0.99
N ALA A 123 -16.15 9.96 0.20
CA ALA A 123 -17.27 9.22 0.78
C ALA A 123 -18.51 10.12 0.96
N SER A 124 -18.32 11.32 1.50
CA SER A 124 -19.40 12.31 1.66
C SER A 124 -20.00 12.72 0.32
N GLN A 125 -19.16 13.03 -0.68
CA GLN A 125 -19.63 13.40 -2.02
C GLN A 125 -20.37 12.23 -2.71
N LEU A 126 -19.87 11.00 -2.58
CA LEU A 126 -20.55 9.81 -3.11
C LEU A 126 -21.96 9.63 -2.52
N ARG A 127 -22.13 9.92 -1.22
CA ARG A 127 -23.47 9.82 -0.57
C ARG A 127 -24.41 10.96 -0.96
N THR A 128 -23.90 12.16 -1.14
CA THR A 128 -24.74 13.35 -1.42
C THR A 128 -25.00 13.56 -2.90
N GLU A 129 -23.96 13.40 -3.74
CA GLU A 129 -24.00 13.71 -5.18
C GLU A 129 -24.11 12.44 -6.06
N GLY A 130 -23.83 11.28 -5.47
CA GLY A 130 -23.83 10.00 -6.18
C GLY A 130 -22.55 9.75 -7.00
N LEU A 131 -22.44 8.53 -7.52
CA LEU A 131 -21.25 8.05 -8.20
C LEU A 131 -20.85 8.89 -9.41
N ALA A 132 -21.81 9.28 -10.27
CA ALA A 132 -21.50 9.94 -11.53
C ALA A 132 -20.88 11.33 -11.34
N ALA A 133 -21.50 12.16 -10.47
CA ALA A 133 -21.03 13.50 -10.20
C ALA A 133 -19.67 13.47 -9.48
N THR A 134 -19.53 12.64 -8.44
CA THR A 134 -18.28 12.52 -7.68
C THR A 134 -17.14 11.99 -8.55
N THR A 135 -17.40 11.00 -9.42
CA THR A 135 -16.40 10.52 -10.39
C THR A 135 -15.97 11.61 -11.35
N SER A 136 -16.90 12.47 -11.81
CA SER A 136 -16.56 13.59 -12.69
C SER A 136 -15.64 14.60 -11.99
N GLN A 137 -15.90 14.92 -10.72
CA GLN A 137 -15.04 15.82 -9.92
C GLN A 137 -13.66 15.22 -9.68
N MET A 138 -13.59 13.95 -9.29
CA MET A 138 -12.32 13.22 -9.10
C MET A 138 -11.48 13.24 -10.39
N ARG A 139 -12.09 12.98 -11.56
CA ARG A 139 -11.40 13.03 -12.85
C ARG A 139 -10.84 14.39 -13.18
N ALA A 140 -11.52 15.46 -12.82
CA ALA A 140 -11.08 16.84 -13.07
C ALA A 140 -9.88 17.27 -12.18
N SER A 141 -9.66 16.60 -11.06
CA SER A 141 -8.62 16.92 -10.07
C SER A 141 -7.47 15.90 -9.99
N SER A 142 -7.50 14.83 -10.80
CA SER A 142 -6.51 13.76 -10.77
C SER A 142 -5.73 13.68 -12.08
N PRO A 143 -4.48 13.19 -12.07
CA PRO A 143 -3.79 12.79 -13.29
C PRO A 143 -4.64 11.80 -14.11
N SER A 144 -4.58 11.88 -15.44
CA SER A 144 -5.47 11.11 -16.32
C SER A 144 -5.43 9.59 -16.06
N TRP A 145 -4.24 9.04 -15.87
CA TRP A 145 -4.07 7.62 -15.57
C TRP A 145 -4.78 7.20 -14.26
N LEU A 146 -4.65 8.01 -13.21
CA LEU A 146 -5.28 7.75 -11.91
C LEU A 146 -6.80 7.92 -12.00
N ALA A 147 -7.26 8.93 -12.74
CA ALA A 147 -8.67 9.17 -13.01
C ALA A 147 -9.33 7.98 -13.72
N GLU A 148 -8.64 7.34 -14.66
CA GLU A 148 -9.13 6.15 -15.35
C GLU A 148 -9.21 4.95 -14.40
N GLU A 149 -8.17 4.70 -13.61
CA GLU A 149 -8.11 3.63 -12.63
C GLU A 149 -9.23 3.73 -11.60
N LEU A 150 -9.35 4.90 -10.98
CA LEU A 150 -10.37 5.11 -9.95
C LEU A 150 -11.79 5.06 -10.55
N THR A 151 -12.00 5.59 -11.76
CA THR A 151 -13.31 5.50 -12.44
C THR A 151 -13.74 4.05 -12.63
N ARG A 152 -12.82 3.18 -13.04
CA ARG A 152 -13.08 1.76 -13.24
C ARG A 152 -13.38 1.06 -11.90
N SER A 153 -12.52 1.25 -10.94
CA SER A 153 -12.61 0.62 -9.62
C SER A 153 -13.85 1.07 -8.83
N TRP A 154 -14.17 2.38 -8.84
CA TRP A 154 -15.33 2.92 -8.13
C TRP A 154 -16.66 2.35 -8.64
N ARG A 155 -16.78 2.12 -9.95
CA ARG A 155 -17.98 1.48 -10.53
C ARG A 155 -18.21 0.08 -10.01
N VAL A 156 -17.13 -0.69 -9.80
CA VAL A 156 -17.22 -2.07 -9.32
C VAL A 156 -17.55 -2.10 -7.82
N GLN A 157 -17.03 -1.15 -7.05
CA GLN A 157 -17.22 -1.10 -5.60
C GLN A 157 -18.53 -0.39 -5.16
N TRP A 158 -19.20 0.31 -6.09
CA TRP A 158 -20.48 0.95 -5.81
C TRP A 158 -21.60 -0.11 -5.58
N PRO A 159 -22.53 0.10 -4.62
CA PRO A 159 -22.74 1.30 -3.79
C PRO A 159 -21.99 1.30 -2.44
N GLN A 160 -21.24 0.28 -2.06
CA GLN A 160 -20.58 0.15 -0.76
C GLN A 160 -19.25 0.97 -0.66
N LEU A 161 -18.77 1.54 -1.75
CA LEU A 161 -17.53 2.31 -1.81
C LEU A 161 -17.42 3.41 -0.73
N PRO A 162 -18.46 4.20 -0.42
CA PRO A 162 -18.39 5.20 0.65
C PRO A 162 -18.06 4.60 2.01
N ASP A 163 -18.62 3.42 2.33
CA ASP A 163 -18.39 2.74 3.60
C ASP A 163 -16.92 2.28 3.71
N ALA A 164 -16.40 1.70 2.63
CA ALA A 164 -14.98 1.33 2.54
C ALA A 164 -14.03 2.54 2.70
N MET A 165 -14.38 3.69 2.10
CA MET A 165 -13.60 4.91 2.23
C MET A 165 -13.60 5.45 3.66
N GLU A 166 -14.72 5.41 4.36
CA GLU A 166 -14.81 5.83 5.76
C GLU A 166 -14.09 4.87 6.69
N GLU A 167 -14.23 3.56 6.49
CA GLU A 167 -13.49 2.53 7.24
C GLU A 167 -11.98 2.74 7.10
N ALA A 168 -11.50 2.92 5.86
CA ALA A 168 -10.09 3.22 5.59
C ALA A 168 -9.64 4.52 6.28
N ALA A 169 -10.41 5.60 6.17
CA ALA A 169 -10.09 6.91 6.75
C ALA A 169 -10.14 6.95 8.28
N ALA A 170 -10.71 5.95 8.93
CA ALA A 170 -10.73 5.79 10.38
C ALA A 170 -9.65 4.83 10.90
N TYR A 171 -8.95 4.12 10.00
CA TYR A 171 -7.98 3.11 10.37
C TYR A 171 -6.78 3.70 11.12
N ILE A 172 -6.40 3.05 12.23
CA ILE A 172 -5.18 3.40 12.97
C ILE A 172 -4.04 2.58 12.37
N ALA A 173 -3.16 3.25 11.62
CA ALA A 173 -1.96 2.64 11.05
C ALA A 173 -0.90 2.36 12.13
N PRO A 174 0.12 1.54 11.86
CA PRO A 174 1.27 1.44 12.75
C PRO A 174 1.89 2.81 13.03
N SER A 175 2.12 3.11 14.30
CA SER A 175 2.88 4.29 14.70
C SER A 175 4.38 4.09 14.46
N CYS A 176 5.18 5.17 14.49
CA CYS A 176 6.64 5.04 14.48
C CYS A 176 7.14 4.13 15.62
N ALA A 177 6.52 4.21 16.80
CA ALA A 177 6.87 3.32 17.92
C ALA A 177 6.55 1.84 17.62
N ASP A 178 5.46 1.55 16.91
CA ASP A 178 5.16 0.18 16.49
C ASP A 178 6.16 -0.32 15.44
N LEU A 179 6.49 0.50 14.47
CA LEU A 179 7.42 0.16 13.39
C LEU A 179 8.83 -0.18 13.90
N THR A 180 9.25 0.33 15.07
CA THR A 180 10.53 -0.09 15.68
C THR A 180 10.60 -1.59 16.00
N ARG A 181 9.45 -2.28 16.06
CA ARG A 181 9.34 -3.71 16.35
C ARG A 181 9.17 -4.56 15.09
N LEU A 182 9.14 -3.95 13.91
CA LEU A 182 8.98 -4.68 12.65
C LEU A 182 10.22 -5.54 12.39
N ALA A 183 10.06 -6.86 12.52
CA ALA A 183 11.16 -7.81 12.32
C ALA A 183 11.44 -8.07 10.84
N ALA A 184 10.41 -8.01 9.99
CA ALA A 184 10.54 -8.22 8.55
C ALA A 184 11.17 -6.98 7.88
N PRO A 185 12.07 -7.15 6.92
CA PRO A 185 12.61 -6.03 6.14
C PRO A 185 11.49 -5.34 5.35
N LEU A 186 11.59 -4.01 5.27
CA LEU A 186 10.59 -3.11 4.71
C LEU A 186 11.14 -2.33 3.52
N GLY A 187 10.59 -2.58 2.34
CA GLY A 187 10.84 -1.75 1.15
C GLY A 187 9.72 -0.73 0.97
N VAL A 188 10.04 0.56 1.03
CA VAL A 188 9.09 1.66 0.85
C VAL A 188 9.27 2.33 -0.49
N ALA A 189 8.18 2.53 -1.24
CA ALA A 189 8.13 3.43 -2.39
C ALA A 189 7.24 4.63 -2.07
N ALA A 190 7.75 5.86 -2.27
CA ALA A 190 7.00 7.09 -2.08
C ALA A 190 7.15 8.02 -3.29
N ALA A 191 6.09 8.72 -3.65
CA ALA A 191 6.14 9.73 -4.69
C ALA A 191 6.58 11.08 -4.12
N VAL A 192 7.45 11.79 -4.84
CA VAL A 192 7.96 13.09 -4.37
C VAL A 192 6.98 14.23 -4.62
N ASP A 193 5.98 13.99 -5.47
CA ASP A 193 5.02 14.96 -5.97
C ASP A 193 3.55 14.56 -5.70
N ASP A 194 3.31 13.60 -4.80
CA ASP A 194 1.96 13.19 -4.40
C ASP A 194 1.45 14.01 -3.20
N PRO A 195 0.43 14.89 -3.40
CA PRO A 195 -0.13 15.67 -2.32
C PRO A 195 -0.99 14.84 -1.35
N ILE A 196 -1.39 13.63 -1.75
CA ILE A 196 -2.25 12.74 -0.97
C ILE A 196 -1.42 11.82 -0.07
N HIS A 197 -0.24 11.37 -0.54
CA HIS A 197 0.69 10.53 0.21
C HIS A 197 2.03 11.26 0.36
N PRO A 198 2.17 12.21 1.30
CA PRO A 198 3.38 13.01 1.45
C PRO A 198 4.62 12.13 1.62
N LEU A 199 5.69 12.43 0.89
CA LEU A 199 6.99 11.74 0.98
C LEU A 199 7.46 11.57 2.44
N GLN A 200 7.16 12.57 3.30
CA GLN A 200 7.56 12.53 4.70
C GLN A 200 7.05 11.29 5.44
N VAL A 201 5.85 10.79 5.10
CA VAL A 201 5.33 9.55 5.70
C VAL A 201 6.23 8.35 5.38
N GLY A 202 6.68 8.23 4.13
CA GLY A 202 7.65 7.19 3.75
C GLY A 202 8.98 7.33 4.49
N VAL A 203 9.47 8.57 4.64
CA VAL A 203 10.69 8.87 5.41
C VAL A 203 10.52 8.48 6.88
N ASP A 204 9.37 8.79 7.50
CA ASP A 204 9.09 8.46 8.90
C ASP A 204 9.01 6.93 9.10
N TRP A 205 8.40 6.20 8.16
CA TRP A 205 8.32 4.74 8.21
C TRP A 205 9.71 4.09 8.17
N VAL A 206 10.55 4.54 7.23
CA VAL A 206 11.92 4.03 7.08
C VAL A 206 12.81 4.43 8.26
N GLY A 207 12.64 5.65 8.77
CA GLY A 207 13.38 6.11 9.94
C GLY A 207 13.03 5.37 11.23
N ALA A 208 11.84 4.77 11.30
CA ALA A 208 11.40 4.02 12.47
C ALA A 208 11.73 2.52 12.39
N ALA A 209 11.57 1.89 11.24
CA ALA A 209 11.75 0.44 11.10
C ALA A 209 13.23 0.04 11.08
N PRO A 210 13.63 -1.04 11.80
CA PRO A 210 15.05 -1.43 11.95
C PRO A 210 15.73 -1.83 10.65
N HIS A 211 15.01 -2.42 9.72
CA HIS A 211 15.47 -2.93 8.44
C HIS A 211 14.59 -2.36 7.34
N ALA A 212 14.86 -1.16 6.90
CA ALA A 212 14.03 -0.47 5.94
C ALA A 212 14.83 0.43 5.01
N ALA A 213 14.37 0.54 3.76
CA ALA A 213 14.89 1.51 2.82
C ALA A 213 13.76 2.14 1.99
N LEU A 214 14.04 3.33 1.42
CA LEU A 214 13.13 4.12 0.62
C LEU A 214 13.67 4.26 -0.80
N GLN A 215 12.78 4.07 -1.77
CA GLN A 215 12.97 4.53 -3.14
C GLN A 215 11.87 5.53 -3.51
N THR A 216 12.22 6.54 -4.28
CA THR A 216 11.27 7.56 -4.70
C THR A 216 10.91 7.40 -6.17
N VAL A 217 9.69 7.79 -6.49
CA VAL A 217 9.13 7.89 -7.85
C VAL A 217 8.42 9.23 -8.01
N THR A 218 7.93 9.52 -9.20
CA THR A 218 6.97 10.61 -9.45
C THR A 218 5.63 10.04 -9.90
N LEU A 219 4.55 10.83 -9.78
CA LEU A 219 3.24 10.44 -10.31
C LEU A 219 3.28 10.24 -11.83
N ASP A 220 4.09 11.03 -12.54
CA ASP A 220 4.29 10.88 -13.98
C ASP A 220 4.99 9.57 -14.33
N GLN A 221 6.00 9.15 -13.55
CA GLN A 221 6.65 7.84 -13.73
C GLN A 221 5.67 6.69 -13.52
N ILE A 222 4.83 6.75 -12.48
CA ILE A 222 3.79 5.75 -12.23
C ILE A 222 2.76 5.71 -13.37
N GLY A 223 2.40 6.88 -13.89
CA GLY A 223 1.46 7.00 -15.02
C GLY A 223 2.03 6.48 -16.33
N ALA A 224 3.31 6.71 -16.59
CA ALA A 224 4.00 6.23 -17.79
C ALA A 224 4.25 4.72 -17.75
N ASP A 225 4.59 4.19 -16.59
CA ASP A 225 4.77 2.75 -16.35
C ASP A 225 4.25 2.38 -14.96
N THR A 226 3.10 1.72 -14.92
CA THR A 226 2.49 1.28 -13.65
C THR A 226 3.45 0.39 -12.85
N ALA A 227 4.35 -0.36 -13.49
CA ALA A 227 5.32 -1.22 -12.81
C ALA A 227 6.43 -0.44 -12.08
N ALA A 228 6.61 0.85 -12.36
CA ALA A 228 7.60 1.70 -11.67
C ALA A 228 7.40 1.67 -10.13
N LEU A 229 6.14 1.66 -9.67
CA LEU A 229 5.83 1.62 -8.25
C LEU A 229 6.30 0.31 -7.58
N GLY A 230 6.03 -0.83 -8.20
CA GLY A 230 6.46 -2.14 -7.70
C GLY A 230 7.98 -2.32 -7.79
N ALA A 231 8.59 -1.85 -8.87
CA ALA A 231 10.04 -1.87 -9.04
C ALA A 231 10.75 -1.05 -7.94
N ALA A 232 10.22 0.14 -7.61
CA ALA A 232 10.75 0.97 -6.54
C ALA A 232 10.64 0.28 -5.17
N CYS A 233 9.51 -0.36 -4.85
CA CYS A 233 9.37 -1.14 -3.60
C CYS A 233 10.40 -2.27 -3.51
N LEU A 234 10.62 -3.02 -4.58
CA LEU A 234 11.61 -4.12 -4.60
C LEU A 234 13.04 -3.61 -4.53
N ALA A 235 13.35 -2.51 -5.23
CA ALA A 235 14.66 -1.88 -5.15
C ALA A 235 14.95 -1.36 -3.73
N ALA A 236 13.95 -0.80 -3.05
CA ALA A 236 14.05 -0.42 -1.65
C ALA A 236 14.29 -1.66 -0.76
N LEU A 237 13.48 -2.72 -0.92
CA LEU A 237 13.63 -3.94 -0.13
C LEU A 237 15.03 -4.57 -0.26
N ALA A 238 15.64 -4.47 -1.43
CA ALA A 238 17.01 -4.99 -1.64
C ALA A 238 18.10 -4.21 -0.88
N LEU A 239 17.75 -3.04 -0.34
CA LEU A 239 18.64 -2.16 0.43
C LEU A 239 18.32 -2.14 1.94
N ALA A 240 17.24 -2.83 2.37
CA ALA A 240 16.69 -2.82 3.73
C ALA A 240 17.46 -3.70 4.73
#